data_285315d7f6aa48fc47ed0f7def98f362
#
_entry.id   285315d7f6aa48fc47ed0f7def98f362
#
_cell.length_a   1.000
_cell.length_b   1.000
_cell.length_c   1.000
_cell.angle_alpha   90.00
_cell.angle_beta   90.00
_cell.angle_gamma   90.00
#
_symmetry.space_group_name_H-M   'P 1'
#
loop_
_entity.id
_entity.type
_entity.pdbx_description
1 polymer ?
#
loop_
_entity_poly.entity_id
_entity_poly.type
_entity_poly.pdbx_seq_one_letter_code
_entity_poly.pdbx_strand_id
1 'polypeptide(L)' 'MSHVKTKTIKLTEDELDNFRAVAERFNVKFEIKQVGNYYRVTAPEDKIVQWGYDDD' A
#
# COMPACT_ATOMS: atom_id res chain seq x y z
N MET A 1 11.10 10.21 -18.57
CA MET A 1 10.63 10.41 -17.34
C MET A 1 9.53 9.51 -17.02
N SER A 2 9.62 8.75 -16.03
CA SER A 2 8.58 7.81 -15.71
C SER A 2 7.66 8.41 -14.68
N HIS A 3 6.40 8.26 -14.91
CA HIS A 3 5.40 8.67 -13.97
C HIS A 3 4.93 7.44 -13.24
N VAL A 4 5.16 7.39 -11.96
CA VAL A 4 4.68 6.29 -11.16
C VAL A 4 3.29 6.66 -10.69
N LYS A 5 2.33 5.90 -11.14
CA LYS A 5 0.96 6.11 -10.74
C LYS A 5 0.76 5.50 -9.37
N THR A 6 0.28 6.27 -8.43
CA THR A 6 0.07 5.78 -7.09
C THR A 6 -1.41 5.64 -6.80
N LYS A 7 -1.72 4.83 -5.81
CA LYS A 7 -3.09 4.61 -5.39
C LYS A 7 -3.11 4.56 -3.87
N THR A 8 -4.16 5.11 -3.28
CA THR A 8 -4.34 5.06 -1.84
C THR A 8 -5.40 4.03 -1.50
N ILE A 9 -5.06 3.12 -0.61
CA ILE A 9 -5.98 2.07 -0.19
C ILE A 9 -6.16 2.11 1.32
N LYS A 10 -7.23 1.49 1.78
CA LYS A 10 -7.55 1.44 3.19
C LYS A 10 -7.25 0.05 3.71
N LEU A 11 -6.43 -0.04 4.73
CA LEU A 11 -6.03 -1.32 5.31
C LEU A 11 -6.28 -1.32 6.81
N THR A 12 -6.60 -2.48 7.34
CA THR A 12 -6.64 -2.68 8.78
C THR A 12 -5.21 -2.87 9.28
N GLU A 13 -5.06 -2.92 10.59
CA GLU A 13 -3.74 -3.09 11.19
C GLU A 13 -3.08 -4.38 10.72
N ASP A 14 -3.83 -5.48 10.69
CA ASP A 14 -3.28 -6.76 10.25
C ASP A 14 -2.84 -6.71 8.81
N GLU A 15 -3.66 -6.11 7.97
CA GLU A 15 -3.31 -5.99 6.55
C GLU A 15 -2.11 -5.08 6.35
N LEU A 16 -2.01 -4.06 7.19
CA LEU A 16 -0.89 -3.14 7.10
C LEU A 16 0.42 -3.86 7.40
N ASP A 17 0.43 -4.72 8.40
CA ASP A 17 1.64 -5.47 8.73
C ASP A 17 2.09 -6.31 7.56
N ASN A 18 1.15 -7.00 6.91
CA ASN A 18 1.47 -7.79 5.74
C ASN A 18 1.98 -6.93 4.60
N PHE A 19 1.32 -5.81 4.38
CA PHE A 19 1.73 -4.91 3.30
C PHE A 19 3.14 -4.39 3.53
N ARG A 20 3.43 -4.00 4.77
CA ARG A 20 4.76 -3.47 5.08
C ARG A 20 5.84 -4.53 4.85
N ALA A 21 5.57 -5.76 5.27
CA ALA A 21 6.54 -6.84 5.09
C ALA A 21 6.84 -7.06 3.61
N VAL A 22 5.81 -7.09 2.79
CA VAL A 22 5.98 -7.30 1.36
C VAL A 22 6.72 -6.12 0.73
N ALA A 23 6.31 -4.91 1.09
CA ALA A 23 6.90 -3.71 0.51
C ALA A 23 8.39 -3.60 0.87
N GLU A 24 8.72 -3.93 2.10
CA GLU A 24 10.12 -3.90 2.52
C GLU A 24 10.93 -4.97 1.82
N ARG A 25 10.33 -6.12 1.62
CA ARG A 25 11.01 -7.22 0.97
C ARG A 25 11.39 -6.87 -0.46
N PHE A 26 10.51 -6.13 -1.15
CA PHE A 26 10.76 -5.75 -2.53
C PHE A 26 11.31 -4.32 -2.65
N ASN A 27 11.59 -3.70 -1.52
CA ASN A 27 12.19 -2.37 -1.49
C ASN A 27 11.28 -1.34 -2.19
N VAL A 28 9.99 -1.44 -1.95
CA VAL A 28 9.01 -0.54 -2.53
C VAL A 28 8.67 0.53 -1.52
N LYS A 29 8.69 1.79 -1.95
CA LYS A 29 8.38 2.90 -1.07
C LYS A 29 6.89 3.10 -1.00
N PHE A 30 6.42 3.49 0.17
CA PHE A 30 5.00 3.73 0.38
C PHE A 30 4.83 4.70 1.54
N GLU A 31 3.64 5.27 1.65
CA GLU A 31 3.32 6.18 2.72
C GLU A 31 2.11 5.67 3.47
N ILE A 32 2.09 5.88 4.79
CA ILE A 32 1.03 5.42 5.64
C ILE A 32 0.48 6.59 6.44
N LYS A 33 -0.84 6.66 6.54
CA LYS A 33 -1.49 7.65 7.35
C LYS A 33 -2.58 6.96 8.15
N GLN A 34 -2.55 7.11 9.48
CA GLN A 34 -3.56 6.51 10.31
C GLN A 34 -4.81 7.38 10.32
N VAL A 35 -5.95 6.76 10.12
CA VAL A 35 -7.22 7.47 10.12
C VAL A 35 -8.19 6.63 10.94
N GLY A 36 -8.48 7.07 12.16
CA GLY A 36 -9.41 6.35 13.01
C GLY A 36 -8.94 4.94 13.26
N ASN A 37 -9.75 3.96 12.85
CA ASN A 37 -9.46 2.57 13.09
C ASN A 37 -8.74 1.89 11.94
N TYR A 38 -8.36 2.63 10.93
CA TYR A 38 -7.72 1.99 9.78
C TYR A 38 -6.56 2.87 9.32
N TYR A 39 -5.83 2.38 8.34
CA TYR A 39 -4.67 3.08 7.81
C TYR A 39 -4.86 3.29 6.30
N ARG A 40 -4.48 4.46 5.85
CA ARG A 40 -4.49 4.76 4.42
C ARG A 40 -3.07 4.63 3.92
N VAL A 41 -2.88 3.78 2.93
CA VAL A 41 -1.56 3.51 2.39
C VAL A 41 -1.51 3.97 0.95
N THR A 42 -0.51 4.77 0.62
CA THR A 42 -0.30 5.23 -0.74
C THR A 42 0.94 4.55 -1.28
N ALA A 43 0.80 3.84 -2.36
CA ALA A 43 1.88 3.06 -2.96
C ALA A 43 1.68 2.98 -4.45
N PRO A 44 2.69 2.52 -5.21
CA PRO A 44 2.52 2.36 -6.66
C PRO A 44 1.34 1.46 -6.98
N GLU A 45 0.51 1.93 -7.89
CA GLU A 45 -0.73 1.22 -8.21
C GLU A 45 -0.49 -0.19 -8.71
N ASP A 46 0.52 -0.37 -9.55
CA ASP A 46 0.80 -1.69 -10.09
C ASP A 46 1.20 -2.67 -9.00
N LYS A 47 1.86 -2.21 -7.97
CA LYS A 47 2.22 -3.08 -6.85
C LYS A 47 1.00 -3.43 -6.01
N ILE A 48 0.12 -2.47 -5.81
CA ILE A 48 -1.10 -2.71 -5.06
C ILE A 48 -1.94 -3.78 -5.74
N VAL A 49 -2.08 -3.67 -7.05
CA VAL A 49 -2.84 -4.65 -7.84
C VAL A 49 -2.13 -6.00 -7.84
N GLN A 50 -0.83 -5.98 -8.04
CA GLN A 50 -0.05 -7.21 -8.11
C GLN A 50 -0.14 -8.00 -6.81
N TRP A 51 -0.14 -7.31 -5.68
CA TRP A 51 -0.16 -7.96 -4.38
C TRP A 51 -1.57 -8.28 -3.89
N GLY A 52 -2.58 -7.90 -4.66
CA GLY A 52 -3.95 -8.23 -4.30
C GLY A 52 -4.60 -7.31 -3.30
N TYR A 53 -4.10 -6.12 -3.15
CA TYR A 53 -4.68 -5.14 -2.24
C TYR A 53 -5.66 -4.19 -2.92
N ASP A 54 -5.83 -4.29 -4.19
CA ASP A 54 -6.75 -3.44 -4.90
C ASP A 54 -8.17 -3.90 -4.63
N ASP A 55 -8.94 -3.05 -3.96
CA ASP A 55 -10.18 -3.44 -3.46
C ASP A 55 -11.22 -2.92 -4.25
N ASP A 56 -11.38 -2.87 -5.19
CA ASP A 56 -12.39 -2.45 -5.85
C ASP A 56 -12.90 -2.70 -6.63
#